data_54e8477754517b1fd2764946c7fb903d
#
_entry.id   54e8477754517b1fd2764946c7fb903d
#
_cell.length_a   1.000
_cell.length_b   1.000
_cell.length_c   1.000
_cell.angle_alpha   90.00
_cell.angle_beta   90.00
_cell.angle_gamma   90.00
#
_symmetry.space_group_name_H-M   'P 1'
#
loop_
_entity.id
_entity.type
_entity.pdbx_description
1 polymer ?
#
loop_
_entity_poly.entity_id
_entity_poly.type
_entity_poly.pdbx_seq_one_letter_code
_entity_poly.pdbx_strand_id
1 'polypeptide(L)'
;MTMLMQLQNVSEGMRLTQFSAEVHAGEIIHLVGPNGAGKSTLLTRMAGLSSGKGAVTLNDKPLGEWTSLELAQKRAYLSQHQSPPFAMPVWHFLLLHQHDKTEHMLCAQVTEALGLVDKLGRNVNQLSGGEWQRVRLAAVILQIHPSGNPHGQLLLLDEPMNSLDVAQQAALDRVLDTLRSRGIAIVMSSHDLNHTLRHADSVWLLCKGQLIASGTTDDVLTPASLFSAYNISFQRLEIAGHQMLVAG
;
A
#
# COMPACT_ATOMS: atom_id res chain seq x y z
N MET A 1 -15.71 -3.76 12.77
CA MET A 1 -14.48 -3.01 12.45
C MET A 1 -14.83 -1.54 12.37
N THR A 2 -13.95 -0.63 12.79
CA THR A 2 -14.21 0.82 12.76
C THR A 2 -13.86 1.35 11.38
N MET A 3 -14.81 2.05 10.72
CA MET A 3 -14.56 2.73 9.46
C MET A 3 -13.53 3.84 9.68
N LEU A 4 -12.46 3.83 8.88
CA LEU A 4 -11.35 4.76 8.97
C LEU A 4 -11.41 5.81 7.85
N MET A 5 -11.61 5.35 6.61
CA MET A 5 -11.67 6.23 5.44
C MET A 5 -12.88 5.86 4.58
N GLN A 6 -13.55 6.88 4.04
CA GLN A 6 -14.65 6.70 3.11
C GLN A 6 -14.37 7.47 1.82
N LEU A 7 -14.60 6.81 0.70
CA LEU A 7 -14.56 7.39 -0.63
C LEU A 7 -15.98 7.42 -1.21
N GLN A 8 -16.45 8.58 -1.67
CA GLN A 8 -17.79 8.75 -2.23
C GLN A 8 -17.72 9.40 -3.60
N ASN A 9 -18.10 8.65 -4.63
CA ASN A 9 -18.13 9.08 -6.03
C ASN A 9 -16.85 9.79 -6.51
N VAL A 10 -15.71 9.29 -6.05
CA VAL A 10 -14.39 9.88 -6.32
C VAL A 10 -14.06 9.74 -7.79
N SER A 11 -13.69 10.85 -8.43
CA SER A 11 -13.31 10.90 -9.85
C SER A 11 -12.11 11.82 -10.05
N GLU A 12 -11.22 11.46 -10.99
CA GLU A 12 -10.06 12.27 -11.38
C GLU A 12 -9.80 12.15 -12.88
N GLY A 13 -10.19 13.18 -13.64
CA GLY A 13 -10.10 13.18 -15.09
C GLY A 13 -10.77 11.96 -15.74
N MET A 14 -10.08 11.34 -16.69
CA MET A 14 -10.49 10.06 -17.31
C MET A 14 -9.88 8.83 -16.61
N ARG A 15 -9.01 9.02 -15.59
CA ARG A 15 -8.27 7.94 -14.95
C ARG A 15 -9.02 7.27 -13.82
N LEU A 16 -10.01 7.96 -13.24
CA LEU A 16 -10.83 7.43 -12.16
C LEU A 16 -12.24 8.01 -12.28
N THR A 17 -13.26 7.16 -12.23
CA THR A 17 -14.66 7.54 -12.47
C THR A 17 -15.58 6.92 -11.41
N GLN A 18 -16.24 7.77 -10.62
CA GLN A 18 -17.31 7.41 -9.66
C GLN A 18 -16.93 6.24 -8.73
N PHE A 19 -15.71 6.27 -8.22
CA PHE A 19 -15.23 5.25 -7.28
C PHE A 19 -15.80 5.51 -5.88
N SER A 20 -16.41 4.49 -5.28
CA SER A 20 -16.91 4.52 -3.91
C SER A 20 -16.49 3.27 -3.18
N ALA A 21 -15.91 3.41 -1.99
CA ALA A 21 -15.48 2.30 -1.14
C ALA A 21 -15.20 2.79 0.29
N GLU A 22 -14.99 1.85 1.20
CA GLU A 22 -14.66 2.11 2.62
C GLU A 22 -13.40 1.34 3.01
N VAL A 23 -12.61 1.93 3.90
CA VAL A 23 -11.42 1.32 4.51
C VAL A 23 -11.66 1.22 6.00
N HIS A 24 -11.41 0.04 6.57
CA HIS A 24 -11.56 -0.21 7.99
C HIS A 24 -10.21 -0.33 8.69
N ALA A 25 -10.17 0.03 9.97
CA ALA A 25 -8.96 -0.10 10.78
C ALA A 25 -8.52 -1.57 10.87
N GLY A 26 -7.21 -1.83 10.68
CA GLY A 26 -6.63 -3.17 10.75
C GLY A 26 -7.03 -4.08 9.59
N GLU A 27 -7.29 -3.53 8.41
CA GLU A 27 -7.64 -4.27 7.18
C GLU A 27 -6.52 -4.13 6.14
N ILE A 28 -6.20 -5.21 5.43
CA ILE A 28 -5.33 -5.19 4.25
C ILE A 28 -6.19 -5.28 2.99
N ILE A 29 -6.18 -4.22 2.19
CA ILE A 29 -6.91 -4.12 0.93
C ILE A 29 -5.92 -4.15 -0.23
N HIS A 30 -6.11 -5.07 -1.17
CA HIS A 30 -5.35 -5.07 -2.42
C HIS A 30 -6.15 -4.44 -3.56
N LEU A 31 -5.53 -3.45 -4.22
CA LEU A 31 -6.01 -2.87 -5.46
C LEU A 31 -5.44 -3.69 -6.61
N VAL A 32 -6.29 -4.40 -7.34
CA VAL A 32 -5.89 -5.20 -8.49
C VAL A 32 -6.55 -4.70 -9.78
N GLY A 33 -5.97 -5.02 -10.91
CA GLY A 33 -6.45 -4.60 -12.22
C GLY A 33 -5.31 -4.37 -13.20
N PRO A 34 -5.60 -4.29 -14.50
CA PRO A 34 -4.57 -4.10 -15.53
C PRO A 34 -3.83 -2.78 -15.39
N ASN A 35 -2.74 -2.63 -16.16
CA ASN A 35 -2.00 -1.38 -16.23
C ASN A 35 -2.93 -0.27 -16.76
N GLY A 36 -2.84 0.92 -16.15
CA GLY A 36 -3.72 2.02 -16.49
C GLY A 36 -5.14 1.94 -15.92
N ALA A 37 -5.46 0.94 -15.07
CA ALA A 37 -6.78 0.81 -14.45
C ALA A 37 -7.16 1.92 -13.47
N GLY A 38 -6.21 2.78 -13.07
CA GLY A 38 -6.44 3.89 -12.14
C GLY A 38 -5.94 3.66 -10.71
N LYS A 39 -5.24 2.54 -10.43
CA LYS A 39 -4.76 2.17 -9.08
C LYS A 39 -3.92 3.27 -8.42
N SER A 40 -2.86 3.72 -9.07
CA SER A 40 -1.99 4.80 -8.55
C SER A 40 -2.72 6.13 -8.38
N THR A 41 -3.65 6.46 -9.30
CA THR A 41 -4.51 7.64 -9.20
C THR A 41 -5.39 7.56 -7.96
N LEU A 42 -6.00 6.40 -7.69
CA LEU A 42 -6.81 6.18 -6.51
C LEU A 42 -5.97 6.34 -5.22
N LEU A 43 -4.80 5.68 -5.16
CA LEU A 43 -3.90 5.81 -4.00
C LEU A 43 -3.47 7.27 -3.76
N THR A 44 -3.17 8.02 -4.81
CA THR A 44 -2.82 9.44 -4.73
C THR A 44 -3.98 10.29 -4.21
N ARG A 45 -5.22 9.98 -4.63
CA ARG A 45 -6.46 10.61 -4.11
C ARG A 45 -6.66 10.29 -2.63
N MET A 46 -6.51 9.03 -2.23
CA MET A 46 -6.60 8.59 -0.83
C MET A 46 -5.51 9.23 0.04
N ALA A 47 -4.34 9.45 -0.52
CA ALA A 47 -3.25 10.16 0.15
C ALA A 47 -3.50 11.67 0.30
N GLY A 48 -4.51 12.25 -0.35
CA GLY A 48 -4.75 13.69 -0.36
C GLY A 48 -3.70 14.48 -1.13
N LEU A 49 -3.01 13.83 -2.10
CA LEU A 49 -1.94 14.43 -2.91
C LEU A 49 -2.43 14.85 -4.30
N SER A 50 -3.66 14.52 -4.66
CA SER A 50 -4.33 15.01 -5.86
C SER A 50 -5.76 15.45 -5.54
N SER A 51 -6.37 16.18 -6.49
CA SER A 51 -7.72 16.71 -6.36
C SER A 51 -8.62 16.20 -7.50
N GLY A 52 -9.93 16.21 -7.28
CA GLY A 52 -10.92 15.73 -8.24
C GLY A 52 -12.32 15.86 -7.69
N LYS A 53 -13.31 15.25 -8.36
CA LYS A 53 -14.71 15.22 -7.90
C LYS A 53 -14.92 14.16 -6.84
N GLY A 54 -16.05 14.24 -6.12
CA GLY A 54 -16.40 13.34 -5.03
C GLY A 54 -15.72 13.72 -3.72
N ALA A 55 -15.97 12.95 -2.68
CA ALA A 55 -15.47 13.19 -1.33
C ALA A 55 -14.59 12.04 -0.86
N VAL A 56 -13.51 12.38 -0.17
CA VAL A 56 -12.69 11.43 0.60
C VAL A 56 -12.60 11.96 2.02
N THR A 57 -13.05 11.17 2.97
CA THR A 57 -12.99 11.50 4.40
C THR A 57 -12.06 10.54 5.13
N LEU A 58 -11.35 11.04 6.13
CA LEU A 58 -10.53 10.26 7.07
C LEU A 58 -11.02 10.60 8.48
N ASN A 59 -11.45 9.59 9.26
CA ASN A 59 -12.11 9.80 10.56
C ASN A 59 -13.28 10.79 10.45
N ASP A 60 -14.17 10.58 9.49
CA ASP A 60 -15.35 11.40 9.19
C ASP A 60 -15.06 12.87 8.80
N LYS A 61 -13.79 13.27 8.71
CA LYS A 61 -13.36 14.62 8.33
C LYS A 61 -12.85 14.63 6.88
N PRO A 62 -13.35 15.53 5.99
CA PRO A 62 -12.86 15.65 4.62
C PRO A 62 -11.35 15.86 4.55
N LEU A 63 -10.67 15.19 3.58
CA LEU A 63 -9.20 15.32 3.46
C LEU A 63 -8.73 16.75 3.25
N GLY A 64 -9.52 17.58 2.57
CA GLY A 64 -9.20 18.99 2.34
C GLY A 64 -9.22 19.89 3.58
N GLU A 65 -9.80 19.42 4.70
CA GLU A 65 -9.84 20.13 5.97
C GLU A 65 -8.67 19.78 6.91
N TRP A 66 -7.87 18.78 6.54
CA TRP A 66 -6.65 18.41 7.26
C TRP A 66 -5.49 19.26 6.77
N THR A 67 -4.63 19.72 7.66
CA THR A 67 -3.33 20.26 7.27
C THR A 67 -2.41 19.14 6.77
N SER A 68 -1.42 19.49 5.96
CA SER A 68 -0.42 18.51 5.47
C SER A 68 0.31 17.81 6.62
N LEU A 69 0.57 18.51 7.72
CA LEU A 69 1.23 17.96 8.90
C LEU A 69 0.34 16.94 9.63
N GLU A 70 -0.93 17.27 9.84
CA GLU A 70 -1.89 16.35 10.45
C GLU A 70 -2.07 15.09 9.62
N LEU A 71 -2.19 15.22 8.28
CA LEU A 71 -2.26 14.06 7.39
C LEU A 71 -0.99 13.22 7.44
N ALA A 72 0.19 13.84 7.47
CA ALA A 72 1.47 13.12 7.54
C ALA A 72 1.61 12.31 8.84
N GLN A 73 0.96 12.71 9.93
CA GLN A 73 0.89 11.93 11.16
C GLN A 73 -0.05 10.73 11.05
N LYS A 74 -1.13 10.84 10.27
CA LYS A 74 -2.17 9.81 10.21
C LYS A 74 -1.95 8.78 9.11
N ARG A 75 -1.32 9.17 8.02
CA ARG A 75 -1.10 8.29 6.87
C ARG A 75 0.31 8.41 6.32
N ALA A 76 0.85 7.28 5.81
CA ALA A 76 2.05 7.24 4.99
C ALA A 76 1.71 6.76 3.58
N TYR A 77 2.47 7.24 2.58
CA TYR A 77 2.27 6.87 1.18
C TYR A 77 3.60 6.55 0.50
N LEU A 78 3.71 5.35 -0.04
CA LEU A 78 4.77 4.93 -0.94
C LEU A 78 4.30 5.08 -2.38
N SER A 79 4.86 6.02 -3.14
CA SER A 79 4.60 6.14 -4.58
C SER A 79 5.33 5.06 -5.38
N GLN A 80 4.84 4.70 -6.56
CA GLN A 80 5.45 3.67 -7.43
C GLN A 80 6.92 3.99 -7.75
N HIS A 81 7.20 5.23 -8.15
CA HIS A 81 8.55 5.69 -8.50
C HIS A 81 8.94 6.92 -7.70
N GLN A 82 10.12 6.86 -7.13
CA GLN A 82 10.76 8.01 -6.49
C GLN A 82 12.27 7.83 -6.62
N SER A 83 12.91 8.76 -7.30
CA SER A 83 14.36 8.82 -7.32
C SER A 83 14.90 9.17 -5.93
N PRO A 84 16.08 8.67 -5.55
CA PRO A 84 16.75 9.15 -4.37
C PRO A 84 16.85 10.69 -4.39
N PRO A 85 16.65 11.36 -3.26
CA PRO A 85 16.86 12.81 -3.18
C PRO A 85 18.35 13.14 -3.38
N PHE A 86 18.85 14.22 -2.82
CA PHE A 86 20.28 14.49 -2.79
C PHE A 86 21.05 13.43 -1.97
N ALA A 87 22.38 13.36 -2.18
CA ALA A 87 23.24 12.39 -1.51
C ALA A 87 23.20 12.54 0.03
N MET A 88 22.71 11.49 0.69
CA MET A 88 22.71 11.37 2.15
C MET A 88 22.82 9.90 2.56
N PRO A 89 23.32 9.58 3.76
CA PRO A 89 23.32 8.21 4.28
C PRO A 89 21.89 7.69 4.50
N VAL A 90 21.69 6.37 4.33
CA VAL A 90 20.39 5.70 4.58
C VAL A 90 19.84 6.00 5.98
N TRP A 91 20.68 5.91 7.03
CA TRP A 91 20.22 6.21 8.40
C TRP A 91 19.64 7.62 8.51
N HIS A 92 20.24 8.61 7.81
CA HIS A 92 19.75 10.00 7.84
C HIS A 92 18.41 10.12 7.10
N PHE A 93 18.27 9.47 5.94
CA PHE A 93 17.01 9.42 5.22
C PHE A 93 15.89 8.81 6.08
N LEU A 94 16.14 7.70 6.77
CA LEU A 94 15.16 7.07 7.66
C LEU A 94 14.77 7.98 8.84
N LEU A 95 15.76 8.67 9.43
CA LEU A 95 15.51 9.60 10.55
C LEU A 95 14.57 10.76 10.18
N LEU A 96 14.56 11.19 8.91
CA LEU A 96 13.65 12.24 8.43
C LEU A 96 12.17 11.77 8.42
N HIS A 97 11.94 10.46 8.39
CA HIS A 97 10.60 9.86 8.35
C HIS A 97 10.12 9.36 9.72
N GLN A 98 10.96 9.41 10.75
CA GLN A 98 10.54 9.07 12.10
C GLN A 98 9.75 10.24 12.72
N HIS A 99 8.60 9.92 13.30
CA HIS A 99 7.83 10.89 14.09
C HIS A 99 8.54 11.17 15.43
N ASP A 100 8.90 10.11 16.15
CA ASP A 100 9.73 10.21 17.35
C ASP A 100 11.18 9.79 17.04
N LYS A 101 12.08 10.78 17.01
CA LYS A 101 13.51 10.59 16.71
C LYS A 101 14.29 9.87 17.81
N THR A 102 13.70 9.67 18.98
CA THR A 102 14.32 8.96 20.11
C THR A 102 14.09 7.45 20.05
N GLU A 103 13.17 6.96 19.22
CA GLU A 103 12.84 5.56 19.05
C GLU A 103 13.87 4.80 18.17
N HIS A 104 15.11 4.73 18.65
CA HIS A 104 16.20 4.01 17.96
C HIS A 104 15.93 2.49 17.83
N MET A 105 15.25 1.89 18.81
CA MET A 105 14.90 0.46 18.79
C MET A 105 13.97 0.12 17.64
N LEU A 106 12.97 0.96 17.37
CA LEU A 106 12.06 0.76 16.25
C LEU A 106 12.80 0.81 14.91
N CYS A 107 13.70 1.79 14.74
CA CYS A 107 14.49 1.87 13.52
C CYS A 107 15.35 0.61 13.32
N ALA A 108 15.98 0.09 14.38
CA ALA A 108 16.74 -1.15 14.31
C ALA A 108 15.87 -2.34 13.92
N GLN A 109 14.70 -2.52 14.53
CA GLN A 109 13.77 -3.60 14.20
C GLN A 109 13.29 -3.56 12.75
N VAL A 110 12.90 -2.39 12.24
CA VAL A 110 12.41 -2.24 10.86
C VAL A 110 13.55 -2.47 9.86
N THR A 111 14.74 -1.96 10.12
CA THR A 111 15.91 -2.12 9.23
C THR A 111 16.43 -3.57 9.22
N GLU A 112 16.37 -4.26 10.34
CA GLU A 112 16.69 -5.70 10.43
C GLU A 112 15.66 -6.53 9.64
N ALA A 113 14.36 -6.31 9.88
CA ALA A 113 13.29 -7.02 9.19
C ALA A 113 13.37 -6.87 7.65
N LEU A 114 13.80 -5.71 7.15
CA LEU A 114 13.94 -5.44 5.71
C LEU A 114 15.36 -5.67 5.17
N GLY A 115 16.29 -6.24 5.98
CA GLY A 115 17.65 -6.55 5.56
C GLY A 115 18.46 -5.32 5.12
N LEU A 116 18.42 -4.24 5.92
CA LEU A 116 19.05 -2.95 5.63
C LEU A 116 20.19 -2.59 6.58
N VAL A 117 20.48 -3.40 7.60
CA VAL A 117 21.45 -3.06 8.67
C VAL A 117 22.83 -2.70 8.10
N ASP A 118 23.33 -3.49 7.14
CA ASP A 118 24.62 -3.28 6.49
C ASP A 118 24.62 -2.12 5.46
N LYS A 119 23.46 -1.52 5.21
CA LYS A 119 23.28 -0.41 4.26
C LYS A 119 23.17 0.96 4.92
N LEU A 120 22.99 1.01 6.26
CA LEU A 120 22.68 2.25 6.97
C LEU A 120 23.70 3.38 6.75
N GLY A 121 24.98 3.06 6.64
CA GLY A 121 26.04 4.03 6.37
C GLY A 121 26.24 4.40 4.89
N ARG A 122 25.57 3.68 3.94
CA ARG A 122 25.72 3.92 2.50
C ARG A 122 24.89 5.12 2.06
N ASN A 123 25.35 5.82 1.02
CA ASN A 123 24.58 6.88 0.37
C ASN A 123 23.38 6.28 -0.38
N VAL A 124 22.20 6.90 -0.25
CA VAL A 124 20.98 6.47 -0.96
C VAL A 124 21.16 6.40 -2.47
N ASN A 125 22.00 7.26 -3.05
CA ASN A 125 22.30 7.28 -4.49
C ASN A 125 23.21 6.11 -4.97
N GLN A 126 23.77 5.34 -4.04
CA GLN A 126 24.66 4.20 -4.33
C GLN A 126 23.95 2.85 -4.17
N LEU A 127 22.65 2.88 -3.85
CA LEU A 127 21.84 1.69 -3.66
C LEU A 127 21.35 1.13 -5.02
N SER A 128 21.22 -0.17 -5.09
CA SER A 128 20.48 -0.82 -6.18
C SER A 128 18.99 -0.47 -6.10
N GLY A 129 18.24 -0.70 -7.18
CA GLY A 129 16.79 -0.44 -7.20
C GLY A 129 16.03 -1.18 -6.10
N GLY A 130 16.36 -2.45 -5.83
CA GLY A 130 15.73 -3.23 -4.76
C GLY A 130 16.16 -2.77 -3.36
N GLU A 131 17.44 -2.36 -3.16
CA GLU A 131 17.88 -1.76 -1.90
C GLU A 131 17.17 -0.43 -1.63
N TRP A 132 17.05 0.42 -2.66
CA TRP A 132 16.34 1.69 -2.54
C TRP A 132 14.84 1.47 -2.26
N GLN A 133 14.22 0.51 -2.91
CA GLN A 133 12.82 0.17 -2.63
C GLN A 133 12.62 -0.24 -1.16
N ARG A 134 13.50 -1.07 -0.60
CA ARG A 134 13.44 -1.46 0.81
C ARG A 134 13.66 -0.29 1.78
N VAL A 135 14.56 0.63 1.43
CA VAL A 135 14.76 1.86 2.23
C VAL A 135 13.51 2.74 2.22
N ARG A 136 12.84 2.90 1.07
CA ARG A 136 11.57 3.63 0.98
C ARG A 136 10.46 2.97 1.78
N LEU A 137 10.36 1.64 1.73
CA LEU A 137 9.44 0.87 2.55
C LEU A 137 9.71 1.07 4.04
N ALA A 138 10.97 0.97 4.46
CA ALA A 138 11.36 1.25 5.85
C ALA A 138 10.93 2.66 6.29
N ALA A 139 11.12 3.67 5.43
CA ALA A 139 10.76 5.05 5.71
C ALA A 139 9.25 5.24 5.96
N VAL A 140 8.39 4.71 5.09
CA VAL A 140 6.92 4.83 5.25
C VAL A 140 6.40 3.98 6.41
N ILE A 141 7.03 2.84 6.71
CA ILE A 141 6.72 2.01 7.87
C ILE A 141 7.08 2.76 9.16
N LEU A 142 8.26 3.35 9.25
CA LEU A 142 8.69 4.15 10.40
C LEU A 142 7.77 5.35 10.65
N GLN A 143 7.30 6.00 9.57
CA GLN A 143 6.39 7.14 9.65
C GLN A 143 5.06 6.77 10.33
N ILE A 144 4.55 5.54 10.09
CA ILE A 144 3.20 5.13 10.52
C ILE A 144 3.19 4.17 11.71
N HIS A 145 4.32 3.60 12.07
CA HIS A 145 4.39 2.53 13.05
C HIS A 145 3.92 2.99 14.44
N PRO A 146 2.98 2.27 15.10
CA PRO A 146 2.35 2.74 16.34
C PRO A 146 3.31 2.99 17.50
N SER A 147 4.45 2.29 17.56
CA SER A 147 5.46 2.52 18.61
C SER A 147 6.15 3.88 18.50
N GLY A 148 6.34 4.41 17.28
CA GLY A 148 6.96 5.72 17.06
C GLY A 148 5.96 6.82 16.72
N ASN A 149 4.75 6.45 16.30
CA ASN A 149 3.68 7.38 15.94
C ASN A 149 2.31 6.83 16.39
N PRO A 150 1.83 7.20 17.59
CA PRO A 150 0.55 6.71 18.11
C PRO A 150 -0.68 7.21 17.33
N HIS A 151 -0.49 8.16 16.42
CA HIS A 151 -1.55 8.70 15.56
C HIS A 151 -1.62 8.03 14.18
N GLY A 152 -0.67 7.15 13.86
CA GLY A 152 -0.61 6.41 12.60
C GLY A 152 -1.83 5.50 12.43
N GLN A 153 -2.47 5.55 11.25
CA GLN A 153 -3.71 4.80 11.00
C GLN A 153 -3.77 4.14 9.61
N LEU A 154 -3.12 4.73 8.59
CA LEU A 154 -3.28 4.31 7.21
C LEU A 154 -1.92 4.26 6.47
N LEU A 155 -1.63 3.12 5.87
CA LEU A 155 -0.48 2.91 5.00
C LEU A 155 -0.94 2.66 3.57
N LEU A 156 -0.53 3.51 2.65
CA LEU A 156 -0.84 3.43 1.23
C LEU A 156 0.42 3.05 0.45
N LEU A 157 0.36 1.95 -0.31
CA LEU A 157 1.53 1.40 -0.99
C LEU A 157 1.26 1.18 -2.47
N ASP A 158 1.99 1.86 -3.34
CA ASP A 158 1.88 1.69 -4.78
C ASP A 158 2.96 0.74 -5.28
N GLU A 159 2.57 -0.48 -5.63
CA GLU A 159 3.42 -1.59 -6.08
C GLU A 159 4.61 -1.88 -5.14
N PRO A 160 4.38 -2.12 -3.85
CA PRO A 160 5.46 -2.26 -2.86
C PRO A 160 6.36 -3.48 -3.10
N MET A 161 5.84 -4.53 -3.75
CA MET A 161 6.56 -5.79 -4.01
C MET A 161 7.52 -5.71 -5.20
N ASN A 162 7.47 -4.63 -5.98
CA ASN A 162 8.34 -4.48 -7.13
C ASN A 162 9.81 -4.44 -6.72
N SER A 163 10.65 -5.12 -7.49
CA SER A 163 12.11 -5.23 -7.26
C SER A 163 12.52 -5.95 -5.97
N LEU A 164 11.58 -6.63 -5.31
CA LEU A 164 11.84 -7.49 -4.15
C LEU A 164 11.92 -8.96 -4.59
N ASP A 165 12.90 -9.68 -4.09
CA ASP A 165 12.94 -11.14 -4.22
C ASP A 165 11.93 -11.82 -3.28
N VAL A 166 11.73 -13.13 -3.43
CA VAL A 166 10.73 -13.89 -2.68
C VAL A 166 10.94 -13.80 -1.15
N ALA A 167 12.20 -13.80 -0.68
CA ALA A 167 12.50 -13.71 0.74
C ALA A 167 12.18 -12.30 1.29
N GLN A 168 12.46 -11.27 0.49
CA GLN A 168 12.16 -9.88 0.82
C GLN A 168 10.65 -9.61 0.81
N GLN A 169 9.91 -10.18 -0.14
CA GLN A 169 8.44 -10.10 -0.17
C GLN A 169 7.85 -10.74 1.09
N ALA A 170 8.27 -11.96 1.44
CA ALA A 170 7.81 -12.62 2.65
C ALA A 170 8.19 -11.85 3.95
N ALA A 171 9.32 -11.15 3.96
CA ALA A 171 9.69 -10.29 5.06
C ALA A 171 8.77 -9.06 5.17
N LEU A 172 8.44 -8.44 4.04
CA LEU A 172 7.49 -7.32 3.99
C LEU A 172 6.10 -7.76 4.44
N ASP A 173 5.60 -8.91 3.97
CA ASP A 173 4.29 -9.44 4.39
C ASP A 173 4.19 -9.58 5.92
N ARG A 174 5.22 -10.13 6.58
CA ARG A 174 5.26 -10.23 8.06
C ARG A 174 5.20 -8.85 8.74
N VAL A 175 5.87 -7.85 8.18
CA VAL A 175 5.83 -6.49 8.72
C VAL A 175 4.43 -5.88 8.54
N LEU A 176 3.81 -6.05 7.37
CA LEU A 176 2.45 -5.57 7.09
C LEU A 176 1.43 -6.26 8.00
N ASP A 177 1.51 -7.58 8.20
CA ASP A 177 0.65 -8.31 9.14
C ASP A 177 0.80 -7.81 10.59
N THR A 178 2.03 -7.47 10.99
CA THR A 178 2.29 -6.88 12.30
C THR A 178 1.63 -5.51 12.44
N LEU A 179 1.71 -4.66 11.43
CA LEU A 179 1.06 -3.34 11.41
C LEU A 179 -0.47 -3.49 11.43
N ARG A 180 -1.02 -4.39 10.60
CA ARG A 180 -2.45 -4.72 10.57
C ARG A 180 -2.96 -5.14 11.94
N SER A 181 -2.27 -6.05 12.61
CA SER A 181 -2.65 -6.55 13.95
C SER A 181 -2.65 -5.45 15.02
N ARG A 182 -1.95 -4.35 14.77
CA ARG A 182 -1.93 -3.15 15.63
C ARG A 182 -2.93 -2.07 15.19
N GLY A 183 -3.84 -2.39 14.28
CA GLY A 183 -4.92 -1.53 13.84
C GLY A 183 -4.61 -0.61 12.67
N ILE A 184 -3.42 -0.68 12.07
CA ILE A 184 -3.10 0.08 10.85
C ILE A 184 -3.85 -0.52 9.67
N ALA A 185 -4.62 0.30 8.96
CA ALA A 185 -5.20 -0.06 7.68
C ALA A 185 -4.14 0.03 6.58
N ILE A 186 -4.13 -0.93 5.67
CA ILE A 186 -3.15 -0.99 4.59
C ILE A 186 -3.90 -1.12 3.27
N VAL A 187 -3.63 -0.22 2.33
CA VAL A 187 -4.16 -0.30 0.97
C VAL A 187 -2.98 -0.34 0.00
N MET A 188 -2.84 -1.42 -0.74
CA MET A 188 -1.71 -1.59 -1.64
C MET A 188 -2.13 -2.02 -3.05
N SER A 189 -1.48 -1.48 -4.07
CA SER A 189 -1.63 -1.98 -5.43
C SER A 189 -0.79 -3.23 -5.64
N SER A 190 -1.37 -4.22 -6.35
CA SER A 190 -0.72 -5.49 -6.66
C SER A 190 -0.98 -5.91 -8.10
N HIS A 191 0.03 -6.52 -8.73
CA HIS A 191 -0.10 -7.22 -10.02
C HIS A 191 -0.15 -8.74 -9.86
N ASP A 192 0.25 -9.26 -8.70
CA ASP A 192 0.22 -10.69 -8.41
C ASP A 192 -1.11 -11.08 -7.74
N LEU A 193 -1.98 -11.71 -8.54
CA LEU A 193 -3.27 -12.20 -8.07
C LEU A 193 -3.14 -13.37 -7.08
N ASN A 194 -2.09 -14.18 -7.19
CA ASN A 194 -1.84 -15.28 -6.28
C ASN A 194 -1.29 -14.79 -4.93
N HIS A 195 -0.47 -13.74 -4.92
CA HIS A 195 -0.11 -13.05 -3.69
C HIS A 195 -1.35 -12.42 -3.03
N THR A 196 -2.20 -11.76 -3.82
CA THR A 196 -3.46 -11.17 -3.35
C THR A 196 -4.39 -12.19 -2.72
N LEU A 197 -4.56 -13.39 -3.32
CA LEU A 197 -5.37 -14.48 -2.76
C LEU A 197 -4.93 -14.88 -1.34
N ARG A 198 -3.64 -14.80 -1.04
CA ARG A 198 -3.08 -15.27 0.24
C ARG A 198 -3.02 -14.20 1.33
N HIS A 199 -2.91 -12.93 0.95
CA HIS A 199 -2.53 -11.88 1.89
C HIS A 199 -3.55 -10.74 2.02
N ALA A 200 -4.56 -10.64 1.13
CA ALA A 200 -5.57 -9.59 1.23
C ALA A 200 -6.76 -10.04 2.09
N ASP A 201 -7.23 -9.17 2.99
CA ASP A 201 -8.53 -9.32 3.64
C ASP A 201 -9.66 -8.94 2.68
N SER A 202 -9.45 -7.87 1.89
CA SER A 202 -10.38 -7.37 0.87
C SER A 202 -9.66 -7.02 -0.42
N VAL A 203 -10.38 -7.09 -1.52
CA VAL A 203 -9.87 -6.78 -2.87
C VAL A 203 -10.77 -5.74 -3.54
N TRP A 204 -10.16 -4.75 -4.17
CA TRP A 204 -10.83 -3.84 -5.08
C TRP A 204 -10.29 -4.08 -6.49
N LEU A 205 -11.14 -4.62 -7.38
CA LEU A 205 -10.81 -4.87 -8.78
C LEU A 205 -11.18 -3.66 -9.62
N LEU A 206 -10.17 -3.01 -10.20
CA LEU A 206 -10.31 -1.84 -11.03
C LEU A 206 -10.09 -2.19 -12.51
N CYS A 207 -10.90 -1.59 -13.38
CA CYS A 207 -10.68 -1.61 -14.82
C CYS A 207 -11.12 -0.26 -15.42
N LYS A 208 -10.30 0.34 -16.27
CA LYS A 208 -10.59 1.61 -16.99
C LYS A 208 -11.12 2.73 -16.08
N GLY A 209 -10.53 2.86 -14.89
CA GLY A 209 -10.89 3.88 -13.92
C GLY A 209 -12.17 3.60 -13.11
N GLN A 210 -12.75 2.43 -13.21
CA GLN A 210 -13.96 2.05 -12.50
C GLN A 210 -13.72 0.86 -11.56
N LEU A 211 -14.47 0.82 -10.46
CA LEU A 211 -14.54 -0.34 -9.57
C LEU A 211 -15.44 -1.39 -10.22
N ILE A 212 -14.89 -2.54 -10.55
CA ILE A 212 -15.62 -3.66 -11.15
C ILE A 212 -16.23 -4.56 -10.08
N ALA A 213 -15.47 -4.82 -9.02
CA ALA A 213 -15.89 -5.61 -7.88
C ALA A 213 -15.11 -5.23 -6.63
N SER A 214 -15.74 -5.36 -5.46
CA SER A 214 -15.12 -5.19 -4.15
C SER A 214 -15.67 -6.22 -3.16
N GLY A 215 -14.84 -6.72 -2.27
CA GLY A 215 -15.22 -7.73 -1.28
C GLY A 215 -14.04 -8.62 -0.90
N THR A 216 -14.32 -9.81 -0.37
CA THR A 216 -13.29 -10.78 -0.04
C THR A 216 -12.57 -11.30 -1.30
N THR A 217 -11.43 -11.95 -1.12
CA THR A 217 -10.70 -12.58 -2.24
C THR A 217 -11.58 -13.58 -2.99
N ASP A 218 -12.47 -14.29 -2.28
CA ASP A 218 -13.36 -15.27 -2.85
C ASP A 218 -14.47 -14.65 -3.71
N ASP A 219 -14.99 -13.51 -3.29
CA ASP A 219 -16.06 -12.79 -4.00
C ASP A 219 -15.53 -12.10 -5.26
N VAL A 220 -14.33 -11.56 -5.20
CA VAL A 220 -13.78 -10.68 -6.25
C VAL A 220 -12.91 -11.41 -7.26
N LEU A 221 -12.03 -12.31 -6.81
CA LEU A 221 -11.09 -13.00 -7.71
C LEU A 221 -11.73 -14.24 -8.37
N THR A 222 -12.91 -14.07 -8.94
CA THR A 222 -13.61 -15.10 -9.71
C THR A 222 -13.16 -15.08 -11.18
N PRO A 223 -13.20 -16.21 -11.90
CA PRO A 223 -12.89 -16.25 -13.32
C PRO A 223 -13.69 -15.22 -14.15
N ALA A 224 -14.96 -15.00 -13.82
CA ALA A 224 -15.82 -14.04 -14.53
C ALA A 224 -15.38 -12.58 -14.29
N SER A 225 -15.14 -12.19 -13.06
CA SER A 225 -14.65 -10.84 -12.71
C SER A 225 -13.28 -10.56 -13.34
N LEU A 226 -12.37 -11.53 -13.26
CA LEU A 226 -11.03 -11.43 -13.85
C LEU A 226 -11.09 -11.36 -15.38
N PHE A 227 -11.95 -12.15 -16.03
CA PHE A 227 -12.15 -12.03 -17.47
C PHE A 227 -12.65 -10.64 -17.87
N SER A 228 -13.61 -10.07 -17.13
CA SER A 228 -14.14 -8.74 -17.41
C SER A 228 -13.07 -7.63 -17.29
N ALA A 229 -12.11 -7.78 -16.37
CA ALA A 229 -11.06 -6.79 -16.13
C ALA A 229 -9.85 -6.95 -17.06
N TYR A 230 -9.39 -8.19 -17.27
CA TYR A 230 -8.12 -8.49 -17.97
C TYR A 230 -8.33 -8.98 -19.40
N ASN A 231 -9.54 -9.36 -19.79
CA ASN A 231 -9.89 -9.95 -21.10
C ASN A 231 -9.09 -11.23 -21.45
N ILE A 232 -8.74 -12.01 -20.42
CA ILE A 232 -8.13 -13.33 -20.51
C ILE A 232 -8.86 -14.29 -19.56
N SER A 233 -8.91 -15.58 -19.92
CA SER A 233 -9.52 -16.60 -19.08
C SER A 233 -8.63 -16.91 -17.88
N PHE A 234 -9.26 -17.15 -16.74
CA PHE A 234 -8.59 -17.64 -15.53
C PHE A 234 -9.27 -18.89 -15.03
N GLN A 235 -8.49 -19.80 -14.49
CA GLN A 235 -8.99 -20.96 -13.74
C GLN A 235 -8.54 -20.82 -12.29
N ARG A 236 -9.45 -21.11 -11.36
CA ARG A 236 -9.14 -21.21 -9.94
C ARG A 236 -8.95 -22.69 -9.61
N LEU A 237 -7.76 -23.04 -9.18
CA LEU A 237 -7.37 -24.40 -8.83
C LEU A 237 -7.13 -24.48 -7.32
N GLU A 238 -7.40 -25.65 -6.76
CA GLU A 238 -7.02 -25.98 -5.39
C GLU A 238 -6.05 -27.17 -5.43
N ILE A 239 -4.81 -26.95 -4.96
CA ILE A 239 -3.76 -27.97 -4.96
C ILE A 239 -3.18 -28.05 -3.55
N ALA A 240 -3.28 -29.22 -2.93
CA ALA A 240 -2.78 -29.45 -1.58
C ALA A 240 -3.30 -28.45 -0.52
N GLY A 241 -4.58 -28.05 -0.64
CA GLY A 241 -5.22 -27.08 0.26
C GLY A 241 -4.87 -25.61 -0.02
N HIS A 242 -4.12 -25.33 -1.09
CA HIS A 242 -3.79 -23.98 -1.52
C HIS A 242 -4.57 -23.59 -2.78
N GLN A 243 -5.21 -22.44 -2.74
CA GLN A 243 -5.87 -21.89 -3.90
C GLN A 243 -4.89 -21.11 -4.76
N MET A 244 -5.02 -21.24 -6.09
CA MET A 244 -4.23 -20.50 -7.05
C MET A 244 -5.05 -20.15 -8.29
N LEU A 245 -4.68 -19.02 -8.92
CA LEU A 245 -5.23 -18.56 -10.19
C LEU A 245 -4.21 -18.83 -11.30
N VAL A 246 -4.67 -19.47 -12.35
CA VAL A 246 -3.87 -19.78 -13.54
C VAL A 246 -4.55 -19.08 -14.72
N ALA A 247 -3.77 -18.28 -15.47
CA ALA A 247 -4.22 -17.70 -16.73
C ALA A 247 -4.19 -18.76 -17.82
N GLY A 248 -5.27 -18.83 -18.61
CA GLY A 248 -5.44 -19.76 -19.75
C GLY A 248 -5.14 -19.13 -21.09
#